data_b90ce2ace3e1552dac2a642b4ad74932
#
_entry.id   b90ce2ace3e1552dac2a642b4ad74932
#
_cell.length_a   1.000
_cell.length_b   1.000
_cell.length_c   1.000
_cell.angle_alpha   90.00
_cell.angle_beta   90.00
_cell.angle_gamma   90.00
#
_symmetry.space_group_name_H-M   'P 1'
#
loop_
_entity.id
_entity.type
_entity.pdbx_description
1 polymer ?
#
loop_
_entity_poly.entity_id
_entity_poly.type
_entity_poly.pdbx_seq_one_letter_code
_entity_poly.pdbx_strand_id
1 'polypeptide(L)'
;MISYSMISRPGSRQCNEDSVEMCTMEGNYVFTLADGLGGHGGGDEASACVTGEAIDVFRRERDSNEYLSHAFENAQQWLLQKKAQKGKKEEMKSTMVVLQITEKQIRWGHIGDSRLYYFHKDRMVSRTLDHSVPQMLVLGGQIKESEIRHHKDRNRVLRVLGTPWEGEAYSLADPIEVTGDQAFILCSDGFWELITEKEMEKTLKQSYSVAQWLEKMEKIVQK
;
A
#
# COMPACT_ATOMS: atom_id res chain seq x y z
N MET A 1 -14.97 3.67 17.16
CA MET A 1 -13.82 2.76 17.46
C MET A 1 -13.39 2.14 16.15
N ILE A 2 -12.09 2.20 15.82
CA ILE A 2 -11.53 1.57 14.62
C ILE A 2 -11.08 0.17 14.99
N SER A 3 -11.43 -0.82 14.17
CA SER A 3 -10.95 -2.19 14.28
C SER A 3 -10.07 -2.52 13.07
N TYR A 4 -9.01 -3.28 13.28
CA TYR A 4 -8.08 -3.67 12.24
C TYR A 4 -7.58 -5.10 12.41
N SER A 5 -7.07 -5.68 11.34
CA SER A 5 -6.41 -6.99 11.33
C SER A 5 -5.32 -6.97 10.26
N MET A 6 -4.20 -7.61 10.52
CA MET A 6 -3.04 -7.62 9.63
C MET A 6 -2.54 -9.05 9.45
N ILE A 7 -1.98 -9.31 8.27
CA ILE A 7 -1.32 -10.55 7.91
C ILE A 7 -0.15 -10.22 6.99
N SER A 8 0.97 -10.89 7.18
CA SER A 8 2.11 -10.84 6.26
C SER A 8 2.67 -12.25 6.11
N ARG A 9 2.85 -12.71 4.88
CA ARG A 9 3.33 -14.06 4.56
C ARG A 9 4.21 -14.02 3.32
N PRO A 10 5.28 -14.83 3.25
CA PRO A 10 6.17 -14.87 2.10
C PRO A 10 5.53 -15.47 0.83
N GLY A 11 4.32 -16.07 0.94
CA GLY A 11 3.69 -16.78 -0.17
C GLY A 11 4.57 -17.92 -0.67
N SER A 12 4.84 -17.98 -1.96
CA SER A 12 5.74 -18.97 -2.58
C SER A 12 7.22 -18.57 -2.55
N ARG A 13 7.55 -17.36 -2.05
CA ARG A 13 8.94 -16.86 -1.99
C ARG A 13 9.68 -17.42 -0.78
N GLN A 14 11.02 -17.44 -0.85
CA GLN A 14 11.86 -17.87 0.28
C GLN A 14 11.93 -16.82 1.39
N CYS A 15 11.90 -15.54 1.01
CA CYS A 15 11.91 -14.40 1.93
C CYS A 15 10.63 -13.57 1.73
N ASN A 16 10.15 -12.97 2.80
CA ASN A 16 9.10 -11.98 2.76
C ASN A 16 9.73 -10.60 2.64
N GLU A 17 9.50 -9.92 1.54
CA GLU A 17 10.00 -8.57 1.29
C GLU A 17 8.93 -7.51 1.56
N ASP A 18 7.72 -7.92 1.97
CA ASP A 18 6.66 -7.01 2.40
C ASP A 18 6.85 -6.55 3.85
N SER A 19 6.56 -5.29 4.13
CA SER A 19 6.47 -4.72 5.47
C SER A 19 5.09 -4.12 5.71
N VAL A 20 4.54 -4.36 6.90
CA VAL A 20 3.25 -3.81 7.35
C VAL A 20 3.41 -3.26 8.75
N GLU A 21 3.10 -1.99 8.93
CA GLU A 21 3.16 -1.34 10.24
C GLU A 21 1.91 -0.50 10.53
N MET A 22 1.68 -0.22 11.81
CA MET A 22 0.65 0.70 12.25
C MET A 22 1.08 1.44 13.50
N CYS A 23 0.54 2.62 13.68
CA CYS A 23 0.68 3.39 14.91
C CYS A 23 -0.66 4.08 15.25
N THR A 24 -0.90 4.24 16.55
CA THR A 24 -2.02 5.03 17.05
C THR A 24 -1.52 6.00 18.11
N MET A 25 -1.93 7.24 17.99
CA MET A 25 -1.63 8.31 18.96
C MET A 25 -2.80 9.26 19.06
N GLU A 26 -3.28 9.50 20.29
CA GLU A 26 -4.31 10.52 20.57
C GLU A 26 -5.56 10.43 19.68
N GLY A 27 -6.04 9.20 19.43
CA GLY A 27 -7.21 8.96 18.58
C GLY A 27 -6.96 8.99 17.07
N ASN A 28 -5.74 9.33 16.64
CA ASN A 28 -5.31 9.25 15.25
C ASN A 28 -4.65 7.89 14.99
N TYR A 29 -4.85 7.37 13.78
CA TYR A 29 -4.32 6.08 13.33
C TYR A 29 -3.60 6.25 12.01
N VAL A 30 -2.50 5.52 11.85
CA VAL A 30 -1.82 5.33 10.58
C VAL A 30 -1.59 3.85 10.34
N PHE A 31 -1.80 3.44 9.10
CA PHE A 31 -1.48 2.11 8.58
C PHE A 31 -0.60 2.29 7.36
N THR A 32 0.46 1.51 7.28
CA THR A 32 1.37 1.55 6.14
C THR A 32 1.74 0.14 5.70
N LEU A 33 1.84 -0.03 4.40
CA LEU A 33 2.27 -1.27 3.75
C LEU A 33 3.25 -0.92 2.65
N ALA A 34 4.29 -1.72 2.53
CA ALA A 34 5.32 -1.59 1.50
C ALA A 34 5.74 -2.96 0.98
N ASP A 35 5.91 -3.09 -0.34
CA ASP A 35 6.47 -4.25 -1.02
C ASP A 35 7.88 -3.89 -1.46
N GLY A 36 8.86 -4.64 -0.99
CA GLY A 36 10.28 -4.44 -1.26
C GLY A 36 10.69 -5.03 -2.59
N LEU A 37 11.34 -4.23 -3.41
CA LEU A 37 11.80 -4.61 -4.75
C LEU A 37 13.33 -4.70 -4.76
N GLY A 38 13.86 -5.93 -4.67
CA GLY A 38 15.30 -6.14 -4.68
C GLY A 38 15.67 -7.59 -4.96
N GLY A 39 16.12 -7.90 -6.16
CA GLY A 39 16.35 -9.27 -6.63
C GLY A 39 17.50 -10.05 -5.96
N HIS A 40 18.28 -9.46 -5.02
CA HIS A 40 19.44 -10.11 -4.38
C HIS A 40 19.64 -9.66 -2.92
N GLY A 41 18.56 -9.43 -2.19
CA GLY A 41 18.59 -8.88 -0.82
C GLY A 41 18.56 -7.35 -0.83
N GLY A 42 17.81 -6.78 0.09
CA GLY A 42 17.63 -5.34 0.21
C GLY A 42 16.19 -4.89 -0.01
N GLY A 43 15.30 -5.74 -0.55
CA GLY A 43 13.87 -5.48 -0.64
C GLY A 43 13.22 -5.45 0.74
N ASP A 44 13.49 -6.45 1.57
CA ASP A 44 13.01 -6.56 2.94
C ASP A 44 13.46 -5.38 3.82
N GLU A 45 14.73 -4.98 3.69
CA GLU A 45 15.24 -3.81 4.37
C GLU A 45 14.64 -2.51 3.82
N ALA A 46 14.43 -2.43 2.50
CA ALA A 46 13.83 -1.25 1.89
C ALA A 46 12.38 -1.05 2.36
N SER A 47 11.54 -2.09 2.33
CA SER A 47 10.16 -2.02 2.76
C SER A 47 10.03 -1.71 4.26
N ALA A 48 10.85 -2.37 5.11
CA ALA A 48 10.87 -2.08 6.54
C ALA A 48 11.31 -0.64 6.85
N CYS A 49 12.26 -0.11 6.09
CA CYS A 49 12.71 1.26 6.26
C CYS A 49 11.65 2.29 5.91
N VAL A 50 10.96 2.13 4.78
CA VAL A 50 9.98 3.13 4.34
C VAL A 50 8.72 3.11 5.21
N THR A 51 8.29 1.93 5.69
CA THR A 51 7.18 1.83 6.64
C THR A 51 7.56 2.46 7.99
N GLY A 52 8.74 2.15 8.50
CA GLY A 52 9.25 2.74 9.75
C GLY A 52 9.36 4.25 9.68
N GLU A 53 9.88 4.82 8.59
CA GLU A 53 9.98 6.28 8.43
C GLU A 53 8.59 6.94 8.38
N ALA A 54 7.61 6.33 7.69
CA ALA A 54 6.25 6.85 7.68
C ALA A 54 5.62 6.89 9.08
N ILE A 55 5.90 5.87 9.93
CA ILE A 55 5.48 5.84 11.33
C ILE A 55 6.21 6.92 12.14
N ASP A 56 7.49 7.13 11.93
CA ASP A 56 8.28 8.13 12.66
C ASP A 56 7.85 9.56 12.29
N VAL A 57 7.53 9.83 11.02
CA VAL A 57 6.90 11.10 10.62
C VAL A 57 5.54 11.26 11.28
N PHE A 58 4.71 10.21 11.35
CA PHE A 58 3.41 10.27 12.03
C PHE A 58 3.53 10.64 13.51
N ARG A 59 4.51 10.09 14.22
CA ARG A 59 4.74 10.42 15.62
C ARG A 59 5.08 11.89 15.85
N ARG A 60 5.73 12.53 14.88
CA ARG A 60 6.12 13.94 14.93
C ARG A 60 5.04 14.89 14.41
N GLU A 61 4.29 14.48 13.39
CA GLU A 61 3.49 15.37 12.54
C GLU A 61 2.06 14.88 12.27
N ARG A 62 1.51 14.00 13.12
CA ARG A 62 0.20 13.35 12.92
C ARG A 62 -0.96 14.29 12.64
N ASP A 63 -0.88 15.54 13.16
CA ASP A 63 -1.93 16.56 13.00
C ASP A 63 -1.67 17.48 11.80
N SER A 64 -0.54 17.32 11.11
CA SER A 64 -0.19 18.13 9.94
C SER A 64 -0.98 17.68 8.70
N ASN A 65 -1.42 18.66 7.91
CA ASN A 65 -1.95 18.38 6.58
C ASN A 65 -0.89 17.87 5.61
N GLU A 66 0.38 18.14 5.87
CA GLU A 66 1.52 17.73 5.07
C GLU A 66 2.07 16.35 5.47
N TYR A 67 1.48 15.69 6.47
CA TYR A 67 1.96 14.41 6.98
C TYR A 67 2.24 13.39 5.85
N LEU A 68 1.27 13.19 4.94
CA LEU A 68 1.43 12.20 3.87
C LEU A 68 2.59 12.58 2.93
N SER A 69 2.69 13.84 2.51
CA SER A 69 3.80 14.31 1.67
C SER A 69 5.14 14.08 2.36
N HIS A 70 5.26 14.47 3.61
CA HIS A 70 6.48 14.29 4.40
C HIS A 70 6.82 12.80 4.61
N ALA A 71 5.82 11.93 4.77
CA ALA A 71 6.05 10.49 4.88
C ALA A 71 6.72 9.92 3.61
N PHE A 72 6.22 10.28 2.41
CA PHE A 72 6.82 9.82 1.15
C PHE A 72 8.20 10.45 0.91
N GLU A 73 8.35 11.75 1.14
CA GLU A 73 9.59 12.47 0.91
C GLU A 73 10.72 12.03 1.84
N ASN A 74 10.42 11.87 3.14
CA ASN A 74 11.39 11.41 4.12
C ASN A 74 11.78 9.94 3.86
N ALA A 75 10.83 9.07 3.55
CA ALA A 75 11.11 7.69 3.17
C ALA A 75 12.02 7.62 1.94
N GLN A 76 11.78 8.45 0.94
CA GLN A 76 12.64 8.55 -0.25
C GLN A 76 14.05 8.99 0.09
N GLN A 77 14.19 10.08 0.84
CA GLN A 77 15.49 10.62 1.23
C GLN A 77 16.29 9.60 2.04
N TRP A 78 15.64 8.97 3.01
CA TRP A 78 16.27 7.98 3.86
C TRP A 78 16.77 6.77 3.05
N LEU A 79 15.93 6.25 2.14
CA LEU A 79 16.27 5.09 1.32
C LEU A 79 17.41 5.41 0.35
N LEU A 80 17.44 6.60 -0.27
CA LEU A 80 18.54 7.05 -1.13
C LEU A 80 19.85 7.21 -0.35
N GLN A 81 19.81 7.76 0.88
CA GLN A 81 20.98 7.88 1.73
C GLN A 81 21.55 6.50 2.10
N LYS A 82 20.68 5.57 2.45
CA LYS A 82 21.10 4.22 2.81
C LYS A 82 21.73 3.47 1.63
N LYS A 83 21.14 3.58 0.44
CA LYS A 83 21.76 3.06 -0.80
C LYS A 83 23.15 3.64 -1.05
N ALA A 84 23.33 4.94 -0.82
CA ALA A 84 24.64 5.58 -1.01
C ALA A 84 25.68 5.05 -0.04
N GLN A 85 25.30 4.67 1.20
CA GLN A 85 26.18 4.11 2.20
C GLN A 85 26.57 2.66 1.90
N LYS A 86 25.65 1.84 1.40
CA LYS A 86 25.88 0.42 1.08
C LYS A 86 26.62 0.16 -0.23
N GLY A 87 26.70 1.18 -1.08
CA GLY A 87 27.34 1.08 -2.39
C GLY A 87 26.42 0.52 -3.49
N LYS A 88 26.88 0.62 -4.75
CA LYS A 88 26.06 0.37 -5.96
C LYS A 88 25.54 -1.07 -6.15
N LYS A 89 25.87 -2.00 -5.28
CA LYS A 89 25.54 -3.43 -5.47
C LYS A 89 24.15 -3.85 -4.97
N GLU A 90 23.51 -3.05 -4.11
CA GLU A 90 22.19 -3.40 -3.56
C GLU A 90 21.10 -2.51 -4.19
N GLU A 91 20.18 -3.16 -4.88
CA GLU A 91 18.96 -2.50 -5.38
C GLU A 91 17.92 -2.43 -4.26
N MET A 92 17.97 -1.39 -3.47
CA MET A 92 16.95 -1.09 -2.46
C MET A 92 15.88 -0.21 -3.08
N LYS A 93 14.72 -0.78 -3.34
CA LYS A 93 13.54 -0.09 -3.85
C LYS A 93 12.31 -0.60 -3.10
N SER A 94 11.26 0.19 -3.04
CA SER A 94 10.02 -0.25 -2.42
C SER A 94 8.82 0.51 -2.97
N THR A 95 7.66 -0.14 -2.99
CA THR A 95 6.36 0.53 -3.01
C THR A 95 6.06 1.10 -1.64
N MET A 96 5.03 1.92 -1.51
CA MET A 96 4.46 2.30 -0.22
C MET A 96 3.00 2.73 -0.38
N VAL A 97 2.16 2.28 0.53
CA VAL A 97 0.78 2.76 0.72
C VAL A 97 0.63 3.22 2.15
N VAL A 98 0.07 4.40 2.36
CA VAL A 98 -0.18 4.98 3.68
C VAL A 98 -1.64 5.37 3.78
N LEU A 99 -2.32 4.93 4.85
CA LEU A 99 -3.67 5.33 5.25
C LEU A 99 -3.60 6.03 6.59
N GLN A 100 -4.04 7.27 6.65
CA GLN A 100 -4.20 8.03 7.90
C GLN A 100 -5.68 8.23 8.20
N ILE A 101 -6.08 7.93 9.44
CA ILE A 101 -7.44 8.16 9.94
C ILE A 101 -7.34 9.05 11.18
N THR A 102 -7.98 10.21 11.12
CA THR A 102 -8.14 11.14 12.25
C THR A 102 -9.60 11.12 12.71
N GLU A 103 -9.93 11.89 13.74
CA GLU A 103 -11.34 12.03 14.16
C GLU A 103 -12.24 12.64 13.08
N LYS A 104 -11.68 13.45 12.18
CA LYS A 104 -12.44 14.26 11.21
C LYS A 104 -12.38 13.71 9.79
N GLN A 105 -11.24 13.17 9.40
CA GLN A 105 -10.98 12.84 8.00
C GLN A 105 -10.10 11.60 7.85
N ILE A 106 -10.22 10.99 6.68
CA ILE A 106 -9.42 9.88 6.23
C ILE A 106 -8.65 10.35 5.00
N ARG A 107 -7.35 10.10 4.98
CA ARG A 107 -6.44 10.46 3.88
C ARG A 107 -5.56 9.28 3.55
N TRP A 108 -5.19 9.15 2.30
CA TRP A 108 -4.21 8.13 1.89
C TRP A 108 -3.38 8.59 0.71
N GLY A 109 -2.27 7.94 0.55
CA GLY A 109 -1.39 8.09 -0.59
C GLY A 109 -0.69 6.78 -0.93
N HIS A 110 -0.11 6.71 -2.12
CA HIS A 110 0.65 5.54 -2.55
C HIS A 110 1.72 5.89 -3.57
N ILE A 111 2.70 5.00 -3.67
CA ILE A 111 3.67 4.90 -4.76
C ILE A 111 3.90 3.43 -5.08
N GLY A 112 3.89 3.08 -6.36
CA GLY A 112 4.02 1.69 -6.82
C GLY A 112 2.69 1.07 -7.20
N ASP A 113 2.60 -0.25 -7.09
CA ASP A 113 1.46 -1.09 -7.44
C ASP A 113 0.87 -1.86 -6.25
N SER A 114 1.38 -1.62 -5.04
CA SER A 114 0.64 -1.93 -3.82
C SER A 114 -0.58 -1.04 -3.72
N ARG A 115 -1.71 -1.62 -3.31
CA ARG A 115 -3.01 -0.97 -3.43
C ARG A 115 -3.66 -0.66 -2.11
N LEU A 116 -4.45 0.42 -2.08
CA LEU A 116 -5.51 0.66 -1.12
C LEU A 116 -6.86 0.52 -1.83
N TYR A 117 -7.76 -0.25 -1.24
CA TYR A 117 -9.17 -0.35 -1.62
C TYR A 117 -10.02 0.31 -0.56
N TYR A 118 -10.95 1.17 -1.00
CA TYR A 118 -11.94 1.82 -0.15
C TYR A 118 -13.32 1.26 -0.38
N PHE A 119 -13.98 0.87 0.70
CA PHE A 119 -15.35 0.35 0.72
C PHE A 119 -16.25 1.25 1.57
N HIS A 120 -17.47 1.45 1.13
CA HIS A 120 -18.52 2.12 1.89
C HIS A 120 -19.81 1.31 1.78
N LYS A 121 -20.46 1.03 2.92
CA LYS A 121 -21.68 0.20 3.01
C LYS A 121 -21.52 -1.12 2.22
N ASP A 122 -20.44 -1.84 2.50
CA ASP A 122 -20.10 -3.13 1.89
C ASP A 122 -19.93 -3.13 0.35
N ARG A 123 -19.70 -1.97 -0.25
CA ARG A 123 -19.42 -1.82 -1.68
C ARG A 123 -18.08 -1.14 -1.89
N MET A 124 -17.31 -1.65 -2.84
CA MET A 124 -16.10 -0.96 -3.26
C MET A 124 -16.47 0.36 -3.94
N VAL A 125 -15.86 1.43 -3.46
CA VAL A 125 -16.03 2.79 -4.00
C VAL A 125 -14.90 3.13 -4.95
N SER A 126 -13.66 2.87 -4.52
CA SER A 126 -12.46 3.19 -5.29
C SER A 126 -11.27 2.34 -4.85
N ARG A 127 -10.23 2.36 -5.66
CA ARG A 127 -8.89 1.89 -5.33
C ARG A 127 -7.83 2.87 -5.81
N THR A 128 -6.62 2.74 -5.30
CA THR A 128 -5.45 3.42 -5.88
C THR A 128 -5.16 2.92 -7.28
N LEU A 129 -4.71 3.80 -8.17
CA LEU A 129 -4.30 3.45 -9.54
C LEU A 129 -2.80 3.15 -9.55
N ASP A 130 -2.43 1.94 -9.98
CA ASP A 130 -1.05 1.49 -9.93
C ASP A 130 -0.11 2.39 -10.74
N HIS A 131 1.06 2.66 -10.24
CA HIS A 131 2.12 3.26 -11.02
C HIS A 131 2.85 2.17 -11.84
N SER A 132 2.13 1.54 -12.76
CA SER A 132 2.61 0.39 -13.55
C SER A 132 2.29 0.53 -15.04
N VAL A 133 3.00 -0.26 -15.85
CA VAL A 133 2.76 -0.31 -17.31
C VAL A 133 1.32 -0.72 -17.64
N PRO A 134 0.73 -1.78 -17.05
CA PRO A 134 -0.65 -2.15 -17.38
C PRO A 134 -1.66 -1.06 -17.01
N GLN A 135 -1.48 -0.36 -15.89
CA GLN A 135 -2.37 0.75 -15.52
C GLN A 135 -2.32 1.89 -16.55
N MET A 136 -1.14 2.21 -17.08
CA MET A 136 -1.01 3.20 -18.15
C MET A 136 -1.74 2.76 -19.42
N LEU A 137 -1.72 1.46 -19.75
CA LEU A 137 -2.46 0.92 -20.89
C LEU A 137 -3.98 1.00 -20.69
N VAL A 138 -4.45 0.81 -19.45
CA VAL A 138 -5.89 1.02 -19.10
C VAL A 138 -6.26 2.49 -19.27
N LEU A 139 -5.48 3.42 -18.73
CA LEU A 139 -5.72 4.86 -18.87
C LEU A 139 -5.68 5.33 -20.34
N GLY A 140 -4.86 4.70 -21.16
CA GLY A 140 -4.81 4.90 -22.61
C GLY A 140 -5.89 4.16 -23.40
N GLY A 141 -6.81 3.42 -22.75
CA GLY A 141 -7.89 2.68 -23.40
C GLY A 141 -7.45 1.47 -24.23
N GLN A 142 -6.21 1.00 -24.03
CA GLN A 142 -5.64 -0.11 -24.80
C GLN A 142 -6.01 -1.49 -24.24
N ILE A 143 -6.21 -1.59 -22.92
CA ILE A 143 -6.68 -2.79 -22.21
C ILE A 143 -7.76 -2.41 -21.21
N LYS A 144 -8.50 -3.42 -20.71
CA LYS A 144 -9.50 -3.24 -19.64
C LYS A 144 -8.83 -3.40 -18.27
N GLU A 145 -9.40 -2.79 -17.26
CA GLU A 145 -9.01 -2.92 -15.86
C GLU A 145 -8.82 -4.40 -15.43
N SER A 146 -9.75 -5.27 -15.83
CA SER A 146 -9.72 -6.71 -15.50
C SER A 146 -8.52 -7.45 -16.10
N GLU A 147 -7.85 -6.87 -17.08
CA GLU A 147 -6.70 -7.49 -17.77
C GLU A 147 -5.38 -7.21 -17.05
N ILE A 148 -5.34 -6.24 -16.14
CA ILE A 148 -4.11 -5.89 -15.37
C ILE A 148 -3.54 -7.12 -14.68
N ARG A 149 -4.37 -7.91 -13.96
CA ARG A 149 -3.95 -9.08 -13.15
C ARG A 149 -3.20 -10.14 -13.93
N HIS A 150 -3.48 -10.25 -15.23
CA HIS A 150 -2.92 -11.29 -16.09
C HIS A 150 -2.04 -10.72 -17.20
N HIS A 151 -1.75 -9.42 -17.16
CA HIS A 151 -0.92 -8.80 -18.17
C HIS A 151 0.53 -9.29 -18.07
N LYS A 152 1.19 -9.51 -19.22
CA LYS A 152 2.58 -9.99 -19.27
C LYS A 152 3.58 -9.06 -18.56
N ASP A 153 3.30 -7.76 -18.59
CA ASP A 153 4.13 -6.72 -17.95
C ASP A 153 3.57 -6.29 -16.57
N ARG A 154 2.75 -7.12 -15.88
CA ARG A 154 2.11 -6.74 -14.60
C ARG A 154 3.12 -6.33 -13.52
N ASN A 155 4.30 -6.92 -13.52
CA ASN A 155 5.38 -6.62 -12.57
C ASN A 155 6.25 -5.41 -12.99
N ARG A 156 5.88 -4.66 -14.06
CA ARG A 156 6.62 -3.48 -14.51
C ARG A 156 6.10 -2.23 -13.83
N VAL A 157 6.65 -1.99 -12.62
CA VAL A 157 6.38 -0.78 -11.85
C VAL A 157 7.17 0.39 -12.41
N LEU A 158 6.54 1.55 -12.55
CA LEU A 158 7.11 2.76 -13.16
C LEU A 158 7.62 3.77 -12.14
N ARG A 159 7.03 3.78 -10.94
CA ARG A 159 7.38 4.71 -9.86
C ARG A 159 7.52 3.95 -8.56
N VAL A 160 8.64 4.09 -7.90
CA VAL A 160 8.97 3.45 -6.63
C VAL A 160 9.86 4.35 -5.79
N LEU A 161 9.90 4.10 -4.49
CA LEU A 161 10.90 4.65 -3.58
C LEU A 161 12.29 4.04 -3.86
N GLY A 162 13.35 4.79 -3.59
CA GLY A 162 14.73 4.35 -3.81
C GLY A 162 15.24 4.55 -5.24
N THR A 163 14.48 5.23 -6.11
CA THR A 163 14.93 5.73 -7.41
C THR A 163 14.78 7.23 -7.47
N PRO A 164 15.67 7.99 -8.16
CA PRO A 164 15.46 9.41 -8.36
C PRO A 164 14.10 9.70 -9.00
N TRP A 165 13.39 10.70 -8.51
CA TRP A 165 12.10 11.10 -9.04
C TRP A 165 12.25 12.19 -10.10
N GLU A 166 11.47 12.06 -11.15
CA GLU A 166 11.29 13.09 -12.18
C GLU A 166 9.81 13.53 -12.15
N GLY A 167 9.52 14.68 -11.53
CA GLY A 167 8.16 15.20 -11.35
C GLY A 167 7.39 14.52 -10.20
N GLU A 168 6.06 14.41 -10.35
CA GLU A 168 5.20 13.78 -9.35
C GLU A 168 5.45 12.29 -9.26
N ALA A 169 5.96 11.82 -8.12
CA ALA A 169 6.35 10.43 -7.92
C ALA A 169 5.26 9.60 -7.22
N TYR A 170 4.61 10.16 -6.22
CA TYR A 170 3.53 9.53 -5.45
C TYR A 170 2.19 10.20 -5.75
N SER A 171 1.10 9.54 -5.40
CA SER A 171 -0.25 10.06 -5.54
C SER A 171 -0.93 10.17 -4.17
N LEU A 172 -1.58 11.31 -3.94
CA LEU A 172 -2.42 11.54 -2.76
C LEU A 172 -3.88 11.59 -3.19
N ALA A 173 -4.76 10.98 -2.42
CA ALA A 173 -6.19 11.10 -2.61
C ALA A 173 -6.73 12.34 -1.87
N ASP A 174 -7.83 12.89 -2.38
CA ASP A 174 -8.58 13.91 -1.67
C ASP A 174 -9.09 13.36 -0.33
N PRO A 175 -9.03 14.15 0.75
CA PRO A 175 -9.54 13.75 2.05
C PRO A 175 -11.04 13.41 2.00
N ILE A 176 -11.46 12.37 2.71
CA ILE A 176 -12.86 12.04 2.91
C ILE A 176 -13.25 12.13 4.37
N GLU A 177 -14.53 12.41 4.66
CA GLU A 177 -15.05 12.44 6.01
C GLU A 177 -15.17 11.06 6.64
N VAL A 178 -15.05 10.98 7.96
CA VAL A 178 -15.31 9.76 8.74
C VAL A 178 -16.80 9.58 8.92
N THR A 179 -17.40 8.57 8.31
CA THR A 179 -18.85 8.30 8.34
C THR A 179 -19.26 7.04 9.12
N GLY A 180 -18.29 6.20 9.49
CA GLY A 180 -18.53 4.99 10.30
C GLY A 180 -18.78 3.71 9.52
N ASP A 181 -19.29 3.75 8.28
CA ASP A 181 -19.59 2.58 7.44
C ASP A 181 -18.48 2.36 6.39
N GLN A 182 -17.24 2.69 6.74
CA GLN A 182 -16.08 2.67 5.87
C GLN A 182 -15.16 1.52 6.22
N ALA A 183 -14.67 0.82 5.21
CA ALA A 183 -13.64 -0.20 5.35
C ALA A 183 -12.53 -0.01 4.31
N PHE A 184 -11.33 -0.42 4.67
CA PHE A 184 -10.15 -0.28 3.81
C PHE A 184 -9.35 -1.57 3.80
N ILE A 185 -8.72 -1.86 2.66
CA ILE A 185 -7.69 -2.89 2.52
C ILE A 185 -6.44 -2.20 1.99
N LEU A 186 -5.30 -2.44 2.63
CA LEU A 186 -3.98 -2.18 2.08
C LEU A 186 -3.36 -3.53 1.74
N CYS A 187 -2.82 -3.70 0.55
CA CYS A 187 -2.23 -4.97 0.15
C CYS A 187 -1.17 -4.82 -0.95
N SER A 188 -0.20 -5.73 -0.97
CA SER A 188 0.76 -5.91 -2.06
C SER A 188 0.16 -6.71 -3.23
N ASP A 189 0.92 -6.83 -4.32
CA ASP A 189 0.53 -7.55 -5.53
C ASP A 189 0.26 -9.04 -5.25
N GLY A 190 1.04 -9.67 -4.37
CA GLY A 190 0.84 -11.06 -3.94
C GLY A 190 -0.54 -11.35 -3.33
N PHE A 191 -1.28 -10.33 -2.93
CA PHE A 191 -2.65 -10.46 -2.46
C PHE A 191 -3.67 -10.08 -3.53
N TRP A 192 -3.59 -8.87 -4.11
CA TRP A 192 -4.63 -8.39 -5.02
C TRP A 192 -4.63 -9.11 -6.38
N GLU A 193 -3.52 -9.71 -6.81
CA GLU A 193 -3.50 -10.54 -8.01
C GLU A 193 -4.38 -11.80 -7.87
N LEU A 194 -4.52 -12.32 -6.67
CA LEU A 194 -5.17 -13.60 -6.37
C LEU A 194 -6.63 -13.50 -5.91
N ILE A 195 -7.13 -12.29 -5.66
CA ILE A 195 -8.51 -12.07 -5.22
C ILE A 195 -9.15 -10.91 -6.00
N THR A 196 -10.38 -11.10 -6.46
CA THR A 196 -11.12 -10.06 -7.19
C THR A 196 -11.85 -9.11 -6.25
N GLU A 197 -12.14 -7.90 -6.71
CA GLU A 197 -12.94 -6.90 -5.99
C GLU A 197 -14.33 -7.43 -5.62
N LYS A 198 -14.94 -8.25 -6.51
CA LYS A 198 -16.23 -8.91 -6.23
C LYS A 198 -16.14 -9.91 -5.07
N GLU A 199 -15.03 -10.62 -4.96
CA GLU A 199 -14.77 -11.54 -3.84
C GLU A 199 -14.50 -10.78 -2.55
N MET A 200 -13.76 -9.67 -2.61
CA MET A 200 -13.56 -8.76 -1.47
C MET A 200 -14.91 -8.23 -0.94
N GLU A 201 -15.79 -7.73 -1.80
CA GLU A 201 -17.14 -7.28 -1.42
C GLU A 201 -17.99 -8.43 -0.84
N LYS A 202 -17.96 -9.60 -1.49
CA LYS A 202 -18.72 -10.76 -1.04
C LYS A 202 -18.30 -11.20 0.35
N THR A 203 -17.00 -11.28 0.60
CA THR A 203 -16.46 -11.68 1.90
C THR A 203 -16.73 -10.61 2.97
N LEU A 204 -16.67 -9.30 2.63
CA LEU A 204 -17.03 -8.21 3.54
C LEU A 204 -18.48 -8.37 4.03
N LYS A 205 -19.45 -8.50 3.13
CA LYS A 205 -20.88 -8.69 3.45
C LYS A 205 -21.17 -9.91 4.33
N GLN A 206 -20.32 -10.91 4.26
CA GLN A 206 -20.47 -12.16 5.01
C GLN A 206 -19.72 -12.17 6.35
N SER A 207 -19.08 -11.03 6.72
CA SER A 207 -18.21 -10.95 7.89
C SER A 207 -18.80 -10.05 8.96
N TYR A 208 -18.63 -10.44 10.22
CA TYR A 208 -19.06 -9.67 11.39
C TYR A 208 -17.89 -8.94 12.07
N SER A 209 -16.68 -9.14 11.58
CA SER A 209 -15.47 -8.47 12.06
C SER A 209 -14.41 -8.40 10.97
N VAL A 210 -13.47 -7.46 11.11
CA VAL A 210 -12.34 -7.32 10.18
C VAL A 210 -11.44 -8.57 10.18
N ALA A 211 -11.28 -9.23 11.32
CA ALA A 211 -10.51 -10.47 11.42
C ALA A 211 -11.17 -11.60 10.60
N GLN A 212 -12.50 -11.75 10.69
CA GLN A 212 -13.22 -12.72 9.90
C GLN A 212 -13.20 -12.39 8.41
N TRP A 213 -13.26 -11.10 8.05
CA TRP A 213 -13.13 -10.67 6.67
C TRP A 213 -11.77 -11.05 6.10
N LEU A 214 -10.69 -10.72 6.82
CA LEU A 214 -9.34 -11.10 6.43
C LEU A 214 -9.18 -12.62 6.28
N GLU A 215 -9.66 -13.41 7.25
CA GLU A 215 -9.60 -14.89 7.20
C GLU A 215 -10.30 -15.47 5.97
N LYS A 216 -11.46 -14.91 5.58
CA LYS A 216 -12.19 -15.37 4.39
C LYS A 216 -11.45 -15.01 3.10
N MET A 217 -10.85 -13.84 3.03
CA MET A 217 -10.04 -13.44 1.89
C MET A 217 -8.77 -14.28 1.79
N GLU A 218 -8.08 -14.52 2.92
CA GLU A 218 -6.88 -15.38 2.96
C GLU A 218 -7.18 -16.79 2.42
N LYS A 219 -8.32 -17.39 2.78
CA LYS A 219 -8.74 -18.69 2.23
C LYS A 219 -8.95 -18.72 0.72
N ILE A 220 -9.22 -17.57 0.10
CA ILE A 220 -9.32 -17.45 -1.36
C ILE A 220 -7.91 -17.38 -1.96
N VAL A 221 -7.06 -16.53 -1.40
CA VAL A 221 -5.69 -16.28 -1.87
C VAL A 221 -4.79 -17.54 -1.76
N GLN A 222 -5.05 -18.43 -0.79
CA GLN A 222 -4.25 -19.65 -0.57
C GLN A 222 -4.66 -20.85 -1.45
N LYS A 223 -5.67 -20.71 -2.33
CA LYS A 223 -6.11 -21.78 -3.26
C LYS A 223 -5.31 -21.80 -4.54
#